data_2ddf90306d69462169e54ff170a32598
#
_entry.id   2ddf90306d69462169e54ff170a32598
#
_cell.length_a   1.000
_cell.length_b   1.000
_cell.length_c   1.000
_cell.angle_alpha   90.00
_cell.angle_beta   90.00
_cell.angle_gamma   90.00
#
_symmetry.space_group_name_H-M   'P 1'
#
loop_
_entity.id
_entity.type
_entity.pdbx_description
1 polymer ?
#
loop_
_entity_poly.entity_id
_entity_poly.type
_entity_poly.pdbx_seq_one_letter_code
_entity_poly.pdbx_strand_id
1 'polypeptide(L)'
;MLMTLLLALAVCGTAVRASDPPPVTVKKPAVEVHGIEVQETAKKEKEEPVLVGPATREQIEGAAPEWVQAEVEAQPDAGKAKALAAVAPGAEVTIFLGTWCGDSRREVPRFWRALDLAGGSVPFKISYVTVDRHKKEPAGPVTESGVQFLPTFIVRRDGREVGRIVETSPHGIENDLLALLTGKASGVIATREHLPLPGETKPQL
;
A
#
# COMPACT_ATOMS: atom_id res chain seq x y z
N MET A 1 31.08 13.02 -60.86
CA MET A 1 31.34 11.97 -61.84
C MET A 1 31.07 10.63 -61.21
N LEU A 2 30.31 9.89 -61.74
CA LEU A 2 29.84 8.48 -61.89
C LEU A 2 28.63 8.24 -60.99
N MET A 3 27.42 8.18 -61.36
CA MET A 3 26.58 7.48 -62.38
C MET A 3 26.85 5.95 -62.44
N THR A 4 25.92 5.16 -61.90
CA THR A 4 25.48 3.82 -62.28
C THR A 4 24.43 3.34 -61.30
N LEU A 5 23.32 2.86 -61.61
CA LEU A 5 22.50 2.25 -62.65
C LEU A 5 21.45 1.39 -61.94
N LEU A 6 20.19 1.71 -62.23
CA LEU A 6 19.02 0.92 -61.78
C LEU A 6 19.08 -0.51 -62.37
N LEU A 7 18.62 -1.49 -61.58
CA LEU A 7 18.03 -2.72 -62.11
C LEU A 7 16.77 -3.07 -61.35
N ALA A 8 15.63 -2.87 -61.98
CA ALA A 8 14.32 -3.32 -61.54
C ALA A 8 14.15 -4.79 -61.98
N LEU A 9 13.84 -5.67 -61.01
CA LEU A 9 13.30 -7.00 -61.31
C LEU A 9 11.85 -7.04 -60.82
N ALA A 10 10.94 -7.04 -61.79
CA ALA A 10 9.54 -7.35 -61.62
C ALA A 10 9.40 -8.91 -61.48
N VAL A 11 8.94 -9.38 -60.34
CA VAL A 11 8.49 -10.76 -60.19
C VAL A 11 6.97 -10.77 -60.13
N CYS A 12 6.40 -11.25 -61.24
CA CYS A 12 4.98 -11.54 -61.39
C CYS A 12 4.66 -12.82 -60.59
N GLY A 13 4.02 -12.69 -59.44
CA GLY A 13 3.56 -13.77 -58.59
C GLY A 13 2.05 -13.94 -58.73
N THR A 14 1.60 -14.97 -59.42
CA THR A 14 0.20 -15.34 -59.58
C THR A 14 -0.43 -15.70 -58.26
N ALA A 15 -1.46 -14.95 -57.86
CA ALA A 15 -2.28 -15.26 -56.68
C ALA A 15 -3.14 -16.51 -56.91
N VAL A 16 -2.82 -17.58 -56.21
CA VAL A 16 -3.70 -18.76 -56.11
C VAL A 16 -4.77 -18.43 -55.07
N ARG A 17 -6.00 -18.35 -55.51
CA ARG A 17 -7.19 -18.13 -54.70
C ARG A 17 -7.51 -19.47 -53.99
N ALA A 18 -7.27 -19.54 -52.67
CA ALA A 18 -7.72 -20.67 -51.88
C ALA A 18 -9.25 -20.55 -51.73
N SER A 19 -9.93 -21.65 -52.10
CA SER A 19 -11.37 -21.79 -51.96
C SER A 19 -11.71 -22.05 -50.51
N ASP A 20 -12.68 -21.26 -49.96
CA ASP A 20 -13.22 -21.44 -48.60
C ASP A 20 -13.88 -22.82 -48.44
N PRO A 21 -13.68 -23.51 -47.35
CA PRO A 21 -14.39 -24.75 -47.03
C PRO A 21 -15.87 -24.44 -46.67
N PRO A 22 -16.78 -25.39 -46.98
CA PRO A 22 -18.21 -25.18 -46.72
C PRO A 22 -18.51 -25.12 -45.24
N PRO A 23 -19.59 -24.45 -44.81
CA PRO A 23 -19.94 -24.31 -43.40
C PRO A 23 -20.37 -25.64 -42.78
N VAL A 24 -19.67 -26.08 -41.74
CA VAL A 24 -20.01 -27.27 -40.96
C VAL A 24 -21.18 -26.91 -40.01
N THR A 25 -22.35 -27.45 -40.32
CA THR A 25 -23.52 -27.33 -39.43
C THR A 25 -23.39 -28.34 -38.29
N VAL A 26 -22.93 -27.89 -37.12
CA VAL A 26 -22.90 -28.72 -35.91
C VAL A 26 -24.30 -28.73 -35.29
N LYS A 27 -25.01 -29.82 -35.42
CA LYS A 27 -26.24 -30.10 -34.64
C LYS A 27 -25.85 -30.29 -33.19
N LYS A 28 -26.25 -29.33 -32.33
CA LYS A 28 -26.11 -29.38 -30.89
C LYS A 28 -27.04 -30.48 -30.34
N PRO A 29 -26.54 -31.52 -29.63
CA PRO A 29 -27.41 -32.44 -28.93
C PRO A 29 -28.10 -31.70 -27.77
N ALA A 30 -29.41 -31.84 -27.64
CA ALA A 30 -30.13 -31.37 -26.47
C ALA A 30 -29.74 -32.26 -25.28
N VAL A 31 -28.93 -31.71 -24.37
CA VAL A 31 -28.68 -32.31 -23.06
C VAL A 31 -29.75 -31.80 -22.13
N GLU A 32 -30.68 -32.67 -21.74
CA GLU A 32 -31.57 -32.45 -20.62
C GLU A 32 -30.71 -32.36 -19.36
N VAL A 33 -30.56 -31.13 -18.82
CA VAL A 33 -29.91 -30.92 -17.55
C VAL A 33 -30.97 -31.22 -16.47
N HIS A 34 -30.94 -32.42 -15.93
CA HIS A 34 -31.60 -32.70 -14.66
C HIS A 34 -30.99 -31.75 -13.61
N GLY A 35 -31.87 -31.02 -12.92
CA GLY A 35 -31.49 -30.00 -11.93
C GLY A 35 -30.53 -30.58 -10.89
N ILE A 36 -29.27 -30.17 -11.01
CA ILE A 36 -28.36 -30.23 -9.89
C ILE A 36 -28.62 -28.92 -9.12
N GLU A 37 -29.38 -29.01 -8.03
CA GLU A 37 -29.38 -27.96 -7.00
C GLU A 37 -27.93 -27.84 -6.51
N VAL A 38 -27.20 -26.87 -7.06
CA VAL A 38 -25.96 -26.42 -6.46
C VAL A 38 -26.36 -25.69 -5.19
N GLN A 39 -26.39 -26.41 -4.08
CA GLN A 39 -26.39 -25.80 -2.78
C GLN A 39 -25.06 -25.06 -2.67
N GLU A 40 -25.09 -23.78 -2.96
CA GLU A 40 -24.06 -22.83 -2.66
C GLU A 40 -23.94 -22.75 -1.13
N THR A 41 -23.25 -23.75 -0.55
CA THR A 41 -22.77 -23.64 0.81
C THR A 41 -21.74 -22.54 0.78
N ALA A 42 -22.19 -21.29 0.97
CA ALA A 42 -21.34 -20.18 1.34
C ALA A 42 -20.62 -20.60 2.64
N LYS A 43 -19.45 -21.19 2.45
CA LYS A 43 -18.49 -21.47 3.52
C LYS A 43 -18.11 -20.11 4.05
N LYS A 44 -18.82 -19.65 5.09
CA LYS A 44 -18.45 -18.48 5.86
C LYS A 44 -17.07 -18.78 6.40
N GLU A 45 -16.03 -18.38 5.64
CA GLU A 45 -14.65 -18.46 6.10
C GLU A 45 -14.66 -17.73 7.43
N LYS A 46 -14.33 -18.46 8.48
CA LYS A 46 -14.19 -17.92 9.82
C LYS A 46 -12.99 -17.00 9.74
N GLU A 47 -13.25 -15.69 9.62
CA GLU A 47 -12.19 -14.70 9.60
C GLU A 47 -11.34 -14.90 10.87
N GLU A 48 -10.05 -15.13 10.67
CA GLU A 48 -9.13 -15.25 11.79
C GLU A 48 -9.15 -13.94 12.58
N PRO A 49 -9.20 -14.02 13.93
CA PRO A 49 -9.24 -12.84 14.76
C PRO A 49 -7.97 -12.01 14.51
N VAL A 50 -8.16 -10.75 14.18
CA VAL A 50 -7.08 -9.78 13.97
C VAL A 50 -6.89 -8.94 15.23
N LEU A 51 -5.67 -8.46 15.47
CA LEU A 51 -5.39 -7.53 16.56
C LEU A 51 -6.11 -6.20 16.26
N VAL A 52 -6.84 -5.65 17.25
CA VAL A 52 -7.61 -4.40 17.11
C VAL A 52 -7.44 -3.55 18.37
N GLY A 53 -7.17 -2.26 18.17
CA GLY A 53 -7.02 -1.28 19.24
C GLY A 53 -5.58 -0.84 19.50
N PRO A 54 -5.32 -0.10 20.59
CA PRO A 54 -3.97 0.27 20.99
C PRO A 54 -3.12 -0.97 21.23
N ALA A 55 -1.89 -0.95 20.70
CA ALA A 55 -0.98 -2.09 20.79
C ALA A 55 0.47 -1.65 21.00
N THR A 56 1.30 -2.54 21.53
CA THR A 56 2.75 -2.39 21.55
C THR A 56 3.38 -3.06 20.33
N ARG A 57 4.64 -2.75 20.05
CA ARG A 57 5.41 -3.42 18.99
C ARG A 57 5.42 -4.93 19.19
N GLU A 58 5.67 -5.38 20.41
CA GLU A 58 5.74 -6.80 20.77
C GLU A 58 4.41 -7.53 20.54
N GLN A 59 3.28 -6.85 20.80
CA GLN A 59 1.96 -7.41 20.53
C GLN A 59 1.70 -7.54 19.03
N ILE A 60 2.16 -6.57 18.23
CA ILE A 60 2.04 -6.60 16.77
C ILE A 60 2.92 -7.71 16.20
N GLU A 61 4.18 -7.83 16.64
CA GLU A 61 5.10 -8.90 16.25
C GLU A 61 4.55 -10.29 16.62
N GLY A 62 3.91 -10.42 17.80
CA GLY A 62 3.25 -11.65 18.20
C GLY A 62 2.04 -12.02 17.36
N ALA A 63 1.32 -11.03 16.83
CA ALA A 63 0.16 -11.23 15.95
C ALA A 63 0.54 -11.40 14.47
N ALA A 64 1.73 -10.96 14.07
CA ALA A 64 2.24 -11.01 12.70
C ALA A 64 3.75 -11.35 12.72
N PRO A 65 4.13 -12.58 13.09
CA PRO A 65 5.54 -12.94 13.30
C PRO A 65 6.39 -12.83 12.02
N GLU A 66 5.79 -12.88 10.85
CA GLU A 66 6.46 -12.65 9.57
C GLU A 66 6.98 -11.21 9.40
N TRP A 67 6.55 -10.27 10.25
CA TRP A 67 7.03 -8.88 10.21
C TRP A 67 8.45 -8.76 10.75
N VAL A 68 8.88 -9.67 11.62
CA VAL A 68 10.27 -9.74 12.10
C VAL A 68 11.23 -9.96 10.93
N GLN A 69 10.86 -10.86 10.00
CA GLN A 69 11.67 -11.08 8.80
C GLN A 69 11.64 -9.87 7.88
N ALA A 70 10.47 -9.24 7.69
CA ALA A 70 10.33 -8.03 6.89
C ALA A 70 11.19 -6.86 7.43
N GLU A 71 11.35 -6.77 8.75
CA GLU A 71 12.23 -5.78 9.39
C GLU A 71 13.71 -6.06 9.11
N VAL A 72 14.13 -7.32 9.22
CA VAL A 72 15.53 -7.72 8.93
C VAL A 72 15.89 -7.42 7.48
N GLU A 73 14.95 -7.62 6.55
CA GLU A 73 15.14 -7.36 5.13
C GLU A 73 15.04 -5.87 4.76
N ALA A 74 14.46 -5.05 5.61
CA ALA A 74 14.27 -3.64 5.35
C ALA A 74 15.60 -2.88 5.28
N GLN A 75 15.76 -2.02 4.28
CA GLN A 75 16.96 -1.21 4.05
C GLN A 75 16.60 0.29 4.05
N PRO A 76 16.34 0.89 5.21
CA PRO A 76 16.15 2.34 5.30
C PRO A 76 17.47 3.07 5.09
N ASP A 77 17.38 4.33 4.65
CA ASP A 77 18.54 5.23 4.59
C ASP A 77 19.10 5.46 6.01
N ALA A 78 20.30 4.97 6.27
CA ALA A 78 20.91 5.04 7.59
C ALA A 78 21.20 6.49 8.06
N GLY A 79 21.45 7.40 7.14
CA GLY A 79 21.66 8.82 7.46
C GLY A 79 20.36 9.49 7.92
N LYS A 80 19.26 9.23 7.21
CA LYS A 80 17.93 9.72 7.56
C LYS A 80 17.41 9.09 8.85
N ALA A 81 17.61 7.77 8.99
CA ALA A 81 17.27 7.05 10.21
C ALA A 81 17.97 7.65 11.44
N LYS A 82 19.29 7.83 11.39
CA LYS A 82 20.04 8.47 12.49
C LYS A 82 19.59 9.90 12.78
N ALA A 83 19.16 10.65 11.76
CA ALA A 83 18.68 12.01 11.94
C ALA A 83 17.34 12.07 12.72
N LEU A 84 16.56 10.97 12.77
CA LEU A 84 15.36 10.89 13.62
C LEU A 84 15.67 11.04 15.11
N ALA A 85 16.85 10.61 15.58
CA ALA A 85 17.25 10.80 16.97
C ALA A 85 17.62 12.25 17.32
N ALA A 86 17.83 13.10 16.32
CA ALA A 86 18.25 14.50 16.50
C ALA A 86 17.11 15.51 16.24
N VAL A 87 15.87 15.05 16.00
CA VAL A 87 14.76 16.00 15.83
C VAL A 87 14.36 16.67 17.14
N ALA A 88 13.76 17.85 17.06
CA ALA A 88 13.27 18.54 18.24
C ALA A 88 12.21 17.72 18.99
N PRO A 89 12.24 17.65 20.34
CA PRO A 89 11.27 16.91 21.11
C PRO A 89 9.87 17.51 21.03
N GLY A 90 8.87 16.77 21.53
CA GLY A 90 7.48 17.23 21.67
C GLY A 90 6.57 16.86 20.49
N ALA A 91 7.06 16.12 19.50
CA ALA A 91 6.19 15.52 18.49
C ALA A 91 5.61 14.20 18.98
N GLU A 92 4.50 13.80 18.37
CA GLU A 92 3.83 12.51 18.53
C GLU A 92 3.57 11.90 17.16
N VAL A 93 3.88 10.61 17.03
CA VAL A 93 3.64 9.83 15.82
C VAL A 93 2.67 8.71 16.17
N THR A 94 1.46 8.78 15.64
CA THR A 94 0.45 7.73 15.79
C THR A 94 0.38 6.93 14.50
N ILE A 95 0.53 5.61 14.60
CA ILE A 95 0.57 4.71 13.46
C ILE A 95 -0.68 3.84 13.50
N PHE A 96 -1.57 4.04 12.54
CA PHE A 96 -2.70 3.15 12.26
C PHE A 96 -2.24 2.08 11.29
N LEU A 97 -2.47 0.81 11.63
CA LEU A 97 -1.96 -0.32 10.85
C LEU A 97 -2.92 -1.52 10.95
N GLY A 98 -2.80 -2.44 10.00
CA GLY A 98 -3.48 -3.74 10.08
C GLY A 98 -2.44 -4.85 9.99
N THR A 99 -2.44 -5.80 10.92
CA THR A 99 -1.53 -6.97 10.86
C THR A 99 -1.75 -7.81 9.61
N TRP A 100 -2.93 -7.74 9.04
CA TRP A 100 -3.38 -8.38 7.81
C TRP A 100 -3.04 -7.58 6.53
N CYS A 101 -2.57 -6.33 6.66
CA CYS A 101 -2.38 -5.41 5.53
C CYS A 101 -0.95 -5.52 4.97
N GLY A 102 -0.84 -5.78 3.66
CA GLY A 102 0.46 -5.91 2.98
C GLY A 102 1.31 -4.64 2.99
N ASP A 103 0.66 -3.46 2.86
CA ASP A 103 1.37 -2.19 2.93
C ASP A 103 1.85 -1.89 4.36
N SER A 104 1.06 -2.24 5.38
CA SER A 104 1.50 -2.17 6.77
C SER A 104 2.71 -3.06 7.02
N ARG A 105 2.71 -4.30 6.49
CA ARG A 105 3.86 -5.23 6.58
C ARG A 105 5.12 -4.70 5.92
N ARG A 106 5.00 -3.85 4.91
CA ARG A 106 6.16 -3.23 4.23
C ARG A 106 6.68 -2.02 4.99
N GLU A 107 5.79 -1.10 5.35
CA GLU A 107 6.18 0.22 5.87
C GLU A 107 6.50 0.22 7.37
N VAL A 108 5.75 -0.55 8.19
CA VAL A 108 5.92 -0.53 9.64
C VAL A 108 7.21 -1.22 10.09
N PRO A 109 7.58 -2.42 9.60
CA PRO A 109 8.88 -3.01 9.88
C PRO A 109 10.06 -2.14 9.39
N ARG A 110 9.93 -1.48 8.24
CA ARG A 110 10.94 -0.53 7.77
C ARG A 110 11.11 0.65 8.74
N PHE A 111 10.01 1.16 9.28
CA PHE A 111 10.05 2.18 10.32
C PHE A 111 10.75 1.67 11.59
N TRP A 112 10.45 0.45 12.06
CA TRP A 112 11.15 -0.13 13.21
C TRP A 112 12.64 -0.27 12.96
N ARG A 113 13.03 -0.75 11.79
CA ARG A 113 14.44 -0.83 11.41
C ARG A 113 15.12 0.53 11.39
N ALA A 114 14.41 1.57 10.95
CA ALA A 114 14.93 2.95 11.00
C ALA A 114 15.12 3.44 12.44
N LEU A 115 14.21 3.10 13.36
CA LEU A 115 14.37 3.42 14.79
C LEU A 115 15.59 2.71 15.41
N ASP A 116 15.81 1.44 15.06
CA ASP A 116 16.98 0.71 15.54
C ASP A 116 18.28 1.34 15.05
N LEU A 117 18.32 1.76 13.78
CA LEU A 117 19.48 2.51 13.23
C LEU A 117 19.63 3.91 13.85
N ALA A 118 18.57 4.49 14.39
CA ALA A 118 18.61 5.72 15.17
C ALA A 118 19.15 5.53 16.59
N GLY A 119 19.41 4.28 17.01
CA GLY A 119 19.88 3.93 18.35
C GLY A 119 18.76 3.51 19.31
N GLY A 120 17.58 3.18 18.79
CA GLY A 120 16.42 2.69 19.56
C GLY A 120 15.70 3.74 20.41
N SER A 121 16.22 4.96 20.50
CA SER A 121 15.60 6.06 21.25
C SER A 121 15.46 7.30 20.37
N VAL A 122 14.25 7.86 20.33
CA VAL A 122 13.92 9.05 19.55
C VAL A 122 13.18 10.07 20.43
N PRO A 123 13.31 11.38 20.18
CA PRO A 123 12.73 12.43 21.04
C PRO A 123 11.26 12.75 20.72
N PHE A 124 10.53 11.78 20.17
CA PHE A 124 9.09 11.90 19.91
C PHE A 124 8.36 10.65 20.42
N LYS A 125 7.09 10.81 20.78
CA LYS A 125 6.26 9.70 21.22
C LYS A 125 5.78 8.87 20.04
N ILE A 126 5.70 7.56 20.23
CA ILE A 126 5.19 6.63 19.23
C ILE A 126 4.02 5.86 19.85
N SER A 127 2.93 5.75 19.12
CA SER A 127 1.79 4.93 19.48
C SER A 127 1.26 4.17 18.26
N TYR A 128 0.82 2.94 18.50
CA TYR A 128 0.25 2.08 17.47
C TYR A 128 -1.22 1.84 17.76
N VAL A 129 -2.02 1.87 16.70
CA VAL A 129 -3.44 1.53 16.72
C VAL A 129 -3.68 0.51 15.62
N THR A 130 -3.92 -0.73 16.00
CA THR A 130 -4.26 -1.79 15.06
C THR A 130 -5.74 -1.71 14.68
N VAL A 131 -6.06 -1.99 13.42
CA VAL A 131 -7.36 -1.72 12.81
C VAL A 131 -7.90 -3.02 12.21
N ASP A 132 -9.22 -3.22 12.33
CA ASP A 132 -9.92 -4.35 11.74
C ASP A 132 -9.88 -4.35 10.19
N ARG A 133 -10.27 -5.47 9.57
CA ARG A 133 -10.24 -5.61 8.09
C ARG A 133 -11.18 -4.62 7.38
N HIS A 134 -12.24 -4.19 8.06
CA HIS A 134 -13.19 -3.21 7.53
C HIS A 134 -12.77 -1.76 7.76
N LYS A 135 -11.70 -1.53 8.52
CA LYS A 135 -11.18 -0.20 8.91
C LYS A 135 -12.25 0.63 9.66
N LYS A 136 -12.99 -0.02 10.53
CA LYS A 136 -14.05 0.59 11.36
C LYS A 136 -13.72 0.55 12.85
N GLU A 137 -12.95 -0.45 13.28
CA GLU A 137 -12.58 -0.61 14.69
C GLU A 137 -11.06 -0.45 14.90
N PRO A 138 -10.66 0.23 15.95
CA PRO A 138 -11.49 0.86 17.00
C PRO A 138 -12.18 2.14 16.47
N ALA A 139 -13.52 2.22 16.56
CA ALA A 139 -14.36 3.23 15.91
C ALA A 139 -13.95 4.68 16.23
N GLY A 140 -13.74 5.01 17.51
CA GLY A 140 -13.33 6.35 17.94
C GLY A 140 -12.02 6.82 17.27
N PRO A 141 -10.88 6.16 17.53
CA PRO A 141 -9.59 6.54 16.96
C PRO A 141 -9.56 6.59 15.43
N VAL A 142 -10.20 5.64 14.75
CA VAL A 142 -10.25 5.59 13.29
C VAL A 142 -11.05 6.78 12.73
N THR A 143 -12.25 7.03 13.28
CA THR A 143 -13.14 8.11 12.82
C THR A 143 -12.56 9.48 13.13
N GLU A 144 -12.10 9.71 14.36
CA GLU A 144 -11.55 10.98 14.80
C GLU A 144 -10.27 11.38 14.03
N SER A 145 -9.48 10.38 13.64
CA SER A 145 -8.26 10.60 12.84
C SER A 145 -8.52 10.58 11.34
N GLY A 146 -9.74 10.27 10.88
CA GLY A 146 -10.10 10.22 9.47
C GLY A 146 -9.27 9.20 8.68
N VAL A 147 -8.95 8.04 9.29
CA VAL A 147 -8.12 7.01 8.66
C VAL A 147 -8.96 6.23 7.65
N GLN A 148 -8.55 6.25 6.39
CA GLN A 148 -9.19 5.53 5.29
C GLN A 148 -8.30 4.43 4.70
N PHE A 149 -7.00 4.57 4.83
CA PHE A 149 -5.98 3.68 4.25
C PHE A 149 -4.96 3.28 5.31
N LEU A 150 -4.32 2.13 5.12
CA LEU A 150 -3.33 1.59 6.06
C LEU A 150 -2.03 1.21 5.32
N PRO A 151 -0.88 1.41 5.98
CA PRO A 151 -0.75 2.15 7.23
C PRO A 151 -0.95 3.64 7.04
N THR A 152 -1.31 4.34 8.13
CA THR A 152 -1.28 5.80 8.16
C THR A 152 -0.44 6.23 9.36
N PHE A 153 0.64 6.99 9.11
CA PHE A 153 1.49 7.60 10.13
C PHE A 153 1.06 9.05 10.28
N ILE A 154 0.52 9.42 11.43
CA ILE A 154 0.07 10.78 11.72
C ILE A 154 1.07 11.45 12.63
N VAL A 155 1.63 12.55 12.19
CA VAL A 155 2.56 13.37 12.97
C VAL A 155 1.81 14.56 13.57
N ARG A 156 1.87 14.68 14.90
CA ARG A 156 1.31 15.82 15.64
C ARG A 156 2.39 16.55 16.39
N ARG A 157 2.21 17.86 16.54
CA ARG A 157 3.00 18.71 17.41
C ARG A 157 2.07 19.68 18.13
N ASP A 158 2.22 19.79 19.43
CA ASP A 158 1.34 20.63 20.29
C ASP A 158 -0.17 20.31 20.07
N GLY A 159 -0.48 19.02 19.94
CA GLY A 159 -1.83 18.47 19.72
C GLY A 159 -2.39 18.69 18.30
N ARG A 160 -1.69 19.41 17.41
CA ARG A 160 -2.13 19.65 16.03
C ARG A 160 -1.42 18.73 15.06
N GLU A 161 -2.17 18.20 14.09
CA GLU A 161 -1.58 17.44 13.01
C GLU A 161 -0.76 18.35 12.11
N VAL A 162 0.51 18.03 11.92
CA VAL A 162 1.42 18.71 11.00
C VAL A 162 1.46 18.02 9.64
N GLY A 163 1.13 16.74 9.61
CA GLY A 163 1.01 15.95 8.38
C GLY A 163 0.88 14.47 8.66
N ARG A 164 0.69 13.71 7.58
CA ARG A 164 0.56 12.25 7.62
C ARG A 164 1.18 11.57 6.41
N ILE A 165 1.62 10.34 6.59
CA ILE A 165 2.07 9.46 5.50
C ILE A 165 1.03 8.37 5.36
N VAL A 166 0.53 8.18 4.14
CA VAL A 166 -0.60 7.27 3.85
C VAL A 166 -0.19 6.16 2.89
N GLU A 167 -0.42 4.92 3.28
CA GLU A 167 -0.11 3.66 2.59
C GLU A 167 1.40 3.50 2.33
N THR A 168 1.89 4.13 1.30
CA THR A 168 3.30 4.00 0.86
C THR A 168 4.01 5.33 0.95
N SER A 169 5.15 5.33 1.61
CA SER A 169 6.06 6.46 1.66
C SER A 169 6.83 6.57 0.34
N PRO A 170 6.66 7.62 -0.46
CA PRO A 170 7.30 7.74 -1.77
C PRO A 170 8.83 7.86 -1.72
N HIS A 171 9.37 8.35 -0.62
CA HIS A 171 10.83 8.56 -0.48
C HIS A 171 11.46 7.71 0.62
N GLY A 172 10.71 6.72 1.15
CA GLY A 172 11.08 5.93 2.32
C GLY A 172 10.59 6.56 3.61
N ILE A 173 10.00 5.69 4.48
CA ILE A 173 9.31 6.13 5.72
C ILE A 173 10.19 7.00 6.62
N GLU A 174 11.49 6.69 6.71
CA GLU A 174 12.47 7.44 7.49
C GLU A 174 12.71 8.85 6.95
N ASN A 175 12.66 9.02 5.63
CA ASN A 175 12.87 10.31 4.98
C ASN A 175 11.62 11.19 5.08
N ASP A 176 10.45 10.64 4.75
CA ASP A 176 9.20 11.39 4.77
C ASP A 176 8.79 11.76 6.19
N LEU A 177 9.00 10.85 7.16
CA LEU A 177 8.79 11.13 8.57
C LEU A 177 9.72 12.23 9.08
N LEU A 178 11.02 12.16 8.72
CA LEU A 178 11.98 13.21 9.08
C LEU A 178 11.57 14.57 8.51
N ALA A 179 11.06 14.61 7.27
CA ALA A 179 10.58 15.84 6.66
C ALA A 179 9.41 16.46 7.41
N LEU A 180 8.43 15.65 7.84
CA LEU A 180 7.31 16.11 8.67
C LEU A 180 7.79 16.58 10.06
N LEU A 181 8.62 15.80 10.73
CA LEU A 181 9.13 16.09 12.08
C LEU A 181 9.99 17.35 12.13
N THR A 182 10.67 17.70 11.03
CA THR A 182 11.52 18.90 10.92
C THR A 182 10.82 20.09 10.29
N GLY A 183 9.54 19.95 9.89
CA GLY A 183 8.79 21.02 9.21
C GLY A 183 9.24 21.29 7.77
N LYS A 184 10.04 20.42 7.18
CA LYS A 184 10.42 20.50 5.74
C LYS A 184 9.29 20.08 4.82
N ALA A 185 8.33 19.30 5.32
CA ALA A 185 7.08 18.97 4.67
C ALA A 185 5.92 19.14 5.64
N SER A 186 4.72 19.25 5.11
CA SER A 186 3.45 19.27 5.85
C SER A 186 2.34 18.70 4.99
N GLY A 187 1.19 18.39 5.61
CA GLY A 187 0.05 17.83 4.92
C GLY A 187 0.19 16.34 4.62
N VAL A 188 -0.43 15.87 3.54
CA VAL A 188 -0.46 14.45 3.18
C VAL A 188 0.72 14.09 2.27
N ILE A 189 1.46 13.07 2.67
CA ILE A 189 2.48 12.40 1.85
C ILE A 189 1.93 11.03 1.47
N ALA A 190 1.78 10.76 0.19
CA ALA A 190 1.30 9.51 -0.35
C ALA A 190 1.76 9.33 -1.79
N THR A 191 1.74 8.11 -2.28
CA THR A 191 1.92 7.82 -3.72
C THR A 191 0.65 8.07 -4.53
N ARG A 192 -0.52 8.11 -3.85
CA ARG A 192 -1.80 8.42 -4.48
C ARG A 192 -1.99 9.93 -4.60
N GLU A 193 -2.37 10.38 -5.77
CA GLU A 193 -2.79 11.77 -5.96
C GLU A 193 -4.10 12.05 -5.21
N HIS A 194 -4.17 13.19 -4.53
CA HIS A 194 -5.40 13.77 -3.93
C HIS A 194 -6.03 12.99 -2.77
N LEU A 195 -5.27 12.80 -1.69
CA LEU A 195 -5.86 12.45 -0.40
C LEU A 195 -6.01 13.72 0.45
N PRO A 196 -7.22 14.28 0.60
CA PRO A 196 -7.42 15.48 1.43
C PRO A 196 -7.20 15.15 2.91
N LEU A 197 -6.73 16.13 3.68
CA LEU A 197 -6.73 16.03 5.14
C LEU A 197 -8.18 15.96 5.67
N PRO A 198 -8.41 15.32 6.84
CA PRO A 198 -9.71 15.34 7.48
C PRO A 198 -10.19 16.79 7.65
N GLY A 199 -11.37 17.12 7.09
CA GLY A 199 -11.94 18.46 7.12
C GLY A 199 -11.65 19.33 5.89
N GLU A 200 -10.77 18.92 4.99
CA GLU A 200 -10.63 19.57 3.68
C GLU A 200 -11.71 19.04 2.74
N THR A 201 -12.62 19.91 2.32
CA THR A 201 -13.56 19.61 1.23
C THR A 201 -12.80 19.56 -0.09
N LYS A 202 -13.01 18.49 -0.88
CA LYS A 202 -12.51 18.43 -2.25
C LYS A 202 -12.84 19.74 -2.98
N PRO A 203 -11.87 20.34 -3.69
CA PRO A 203 -12.22 21.38 -4.64
C PRO A 203 -13.17 20.76 -5.67
N GLN A 204 -14.35 21.34 -5.79
CA GLN A 204 -15.29 20.97 -6.87
C GLN A 204 -14.67 21.48 -8.18
N LEU A 205 -14.39 20.52 -9.06
CA LEU A 205 -14.02 20.80 -10.47
C LEU A 205 -15.26 21.19 -11.25
#